data_406baced754b6c737b15fa55968807fe
#
_entry.id   406baced754b6c737b15fa55968807fe
#
_cell.length_a   1.000
_cell.length_b   1.000
_cell.length_c   1.000
_cell.angle_alpha   90.00
_cell.angle_beta   90.00
_cell.angle_gamma   90.00
#
_symmetry.space_group_name_H-M   'P 1'
#
loop_
_entity.id
_entity.type
_entity.pdbx_description
1 polymer ?
#
loop_
_entity_poly.entity_id
_entity_poly.type
_entity_poly.pdbx_seq_one_letter_code
_entity_poly.pdbx_strand_id
1 'polypeptide(L)'
;MSADQTVDRIIDSFPSYQQAQIKTQLAAVLEGIIAQQLLPLKNNQGRIAALEILIANNAIRNLIREGRTHQIQTSIQTGIRNGMRTMDYSLAELVRRNLITSETAMERAMDIEMLKQHMRMV
;
A
#
# COMPACT_ATOMS: atom_id res chain seq x y z
N MET A 1 8.08 -1.88 1.23
CA MET A 1 7.55 -2.38 -0.05
C MET A 1 6.04 -2.16 -0.08
N SER A 2 5.53 -1.65 -1.18
CA SER A 2 4.10 -1.40 -1.35
C SER A 2 3.38 -2.63 -1.91
N ALA A 3 2.03 -2.61 -1.90
CA ALA A 3 1.22 -3.71 -2.41
C ALA A 3 1.45 -3.93 -3.91
N ASP A 4 1.53 -2.84 -4.69
CA ASP A 4 1.78 -2.93 -6.14
C ASP A 4 3.17 -3.50 -6.44
N GLN A 5 4.19 -3.12 -5.68
CA GLN A 5 5.53 -3.69 -5.80
C GLN A 5 5.54 -5.17 -5.45
N THR A 6 4.75 -5.60 -4.48
CA THR A 6 4.62 -7.02 -4.12
C THR A 6 4.05 -7.82 -5.30
N VAL A 7 3.00 -7.32 -5.94
CA VAL A 7 2.42 -7.95 -7.13
C VAL A 7 3.48 -8.07 -8.24
N ASP A 8 4.20 -6.98 -8.51
CA ASP A 8 5.24 -6.97 -9.55
C ASP A 8 6.34 -8.00 -9.27
N ARG A 9 6.78 -8.09 -8.01
CA ARG A 9 7.82 -9.06 -7.63
C ARG A 9 7.37 -10.49 -7.81
N ILE A 10 6.12 -10.80 -7.48
CA ILE A 10 5.59 -12.15 -7.69
C ILE A 10 5.63 -12.49 -9.18
N ILE A 11 5.13 -11.58 -10.02
CA ILE A 11 5.09 -11.81 -11.47
C ILE A 11 6.49 -11.92 -12.05
N ASP A 12 7.39 -11.01 -11.65
CA ASP A 12 8.76 -10.96 -12.17
C ASP A 12 9.61 -12.16 -11.75
N SER A 13 9.18 -12.92 -10.74
CA SER A 13 9.88 -14.14 -10.34
C SER A 13 9.70 -15.28 -11.33
N PHE A 14 8.82 -15.15 -12.32
CA PHE A 14 8.58 -16.16 -13.35
C PHE A 14 9.22 -15.75 -14.66
N PRO A 15 9.58 -16.72 -15.53
CA PRO A 15 10.09 -16.40 -16.87
C PRO A 15 9.07 -15.59 -17.67
N SER A 16 9.58 -14.72 -18.57
CA SER A 16 8.71 -13.79 -19.30
C SER A 16 7.61 -14.50 -20.12
N TYR A 17 7.87 -15.70 -20.64
CA TYR A 17 6.88 -16.44 -21.42
C TYR A 17 5.72 -16.98 -20.55
N GLN A 18 5.89 -17.02 -19.22
CA GLN A 18 4.85 -17.46 -18.29
C GLN A 18 4.12 -16.30 -17.62
N GLN A 19 4.61 -15.08 -17.75
CA GLN A 19 4.10 -13.97 -16.94
C GLN A 19 2.64 -13.62 -17.25
N ALA A 20 2.21 -13.72 -18.50
CA ALA A 20 0.81 -13.47 -18.87
C ALA A 20 -0.15 -14.43 -18.16
N GLN A 21 0.22 -15.71 -18.10
CA GLN A 21 -0.56 -16.73 -17.38
C GLN A 21 -0.56 -16.48 -15.87
N ILE A 22 0.60 -16.13 -15.33
CA ILE A 22 0.73 -15.84 -13.89
C ILE A 22 -0.13 -14.63 -13.48
N LYS A 23 -0.15 -13.58 -14.29
CA LYS A 23 -1.02 -12.43 -14.05
C LYS A 23 -2.48 -12.84 -13.94
N THR A 24 -2.95 -13.66 -14.86
CA THR A 24 -4.34 -14.15 -14.85
C THR A 24 -4.63 -14.99 -13.62
N GLN A 25 -3.71 -15.91 -13.28
CA GLN A 25 -3.88 -16.78 -12.10
C GLN A 25 -3.83 -16.00 -10.80
N LEU A 26 -2.87 -15.08 -10.65
CA LEU A 26 -2.74 -14.25 -9.46
C LEU A 26 -3.98 -13.37 -9.28
N ALA A 27 -4.46 -12.76 -10.36
CA ALA A 27 -5.67 -11.94 -10.32
C ALA A 27 -6.88 -12.74 -9.84
N ALA A 28 -6.95 -14.02 -10.21
CA ALA A 28 -8.09 -14.87 -9.84
C ALA A 28 -8.06 -15.31 -8.37
N VAL A 29 -6.86 -15.50 -7.78
CA VAL A 29 -6.74 -16.11 -6.45
C VAL A 29 -6.39 -15.12 -5.34
N LEU A 30 -5.87 -13.94 -5.68
CA LEU A 30 -5.44 -12.96 -4.67
C LEU A 30 -6.65 -12.44 -3.90
N GLU A 31 -6.59 -12.50 -2.58
CA GLU A 31 -7.63 -11.96 -1.69
C GLU A 31 -7.25 -10.61 -1.13
N GLY A 32 -5.98 -10.43 -0.77
CA GLY A 32 -5.50 -9.17 -0.24
C GLY A 32 -4.00 -9.18 -0.02
N ILE A 33 -3.47 -7.98 0.24
CA ILE A 33 -2.07 -7.79 0.60
C ILE A 33 -2.02 -6.80 1.76
N ILE A 34 -1.25 -7.15 2.79
CA ILE A 34 -0.95 -6.24 3.88
C ILE A 34 0.55 -6.01 3.87
N ALA A 35 0.97 -4.76 3.61
CA ALA A 35 2.35 -4.34 3.70
C ALA A 35 2.54 -3.57 5.00
N GLN A 36 3.64 -3.81 5.69
CA GLN A 36 3.86 -3.27 7.03
C GLN A 36 5.21 -2.58 7.12
N GLN A 37 5.25 -1.44 7.80
CA GLN A 37 6.48 -0.80 8.25
C GLN A 37 6.41 -0.59 9.75
N LEU A 38 7.51 -0.88 10.45
CA LEU A 38 7.65 -0.60 11.87
C LEU A 38 8.36 0.73 12.05
N LEU A 39 7.79 1.59 12.87
CA LEU A 39 8.26 2.95 13.07
C LEU A 39 8.49 3.21 14.55
N PRO A 40 9.52 4.02 14.92
CA PRO A 40 9.71 4.37 16.32
C PRO A 40 8.55 5.23 16.81
N LEU A 41 8.07 4.93 18.00
CA LEU A 41 7.10 5.78 18.69
C LEU A 41 7.70 7.14 18.99
N LYS A 42 6.87 8.17 19.05
CA LYS A 42 7.29 9.55 19.32
C LYS A 42 8.10 9.69 20.61
N ASN A 43 7.80 8.87 21.61
CA ASN A 43 8.49 8.89 22.90
C ASN A 43 9.74 7.99 22.94
N ASN A 44 10.10 7.38 21.81
CA ASN A 44 11.23 6.44 21.69
C ASN A 44 11.12 5.19 22.56
N GLN A 45 9.92 4.84 23.02
CA GLN A 45 9.68 3.69 23.88
C GLN A 45 8.95 2.59 23.13
N GLY A 46 9.57 2.07 22.07
CA GLY A 46 9.00 1.00 21.27
C GLY A 46 8.72 1.42 19.86
N ARG A 47 7.97 0.57 19.14
CA ARG A 47 7.64 0.77 17.73
C ARG A 47 6.16 0.54 17.51
N ILE A 48 5.67 1.09 16.39
CA ILE A 48 4.29 0.90 15.96
C ILE A 48 4.28 0.58 14.47
N ALA A 49 3.30 -0.21 14.04
CA ALA A 49 3.18 -0.59 12.65
C ALA A 49 2.31 0.40 11.88
N ALA A 50 2.78 0.83 10.71
CA ALA A 50 1.95 1.45 9.68
C ALA A 50 1.63 0.37 8.64
N LEU A 51 0.40 0.32 8.18
CA LEU A 51 -0.08 -0.73 7.29
C LEU A 51 -0.62 -0.13 5.99
N GLU A 52 -0.20 -0.72 4.87
CA GLU A 52 -0.90 -0.56 3.60
C GLU A 52 -1.78 -1.78 3.41
N ILE A 53 -3.04 -1.58 3.08
CA ILE A 53 -4.03 -2.65 2.96
C ILE A 53 -4.66 -2.59 1.58
N LEU A 54 -4.48 -3.67 0.82
CA LEU A 54 -5.13 -3.88 -0.47
C LEU A 54 -6.11 -5.02 -0.32
N ILE A 55 -7.35 -4.81 -0.79
CA ILE A 55 -8.36 -5.85 -0.88
C ILE A 55 -8.63 -6.09 -2.36
N ALA A 56 -8.52 -7.35 -2.81
CA ALA A 56 -8.69 -7.68 -4.21
C ALA A 56 -10.17 -7.61 -4.59
N ASN A 57 -10.54 -6.52 -5.24
CA ASN A 57 -11.86 -6.34 -5.86
C ASN A 57 -11.72 -6.46 -7.37
N ASN A 58 -12.81 -6.31 -8.11
CA ASN A 58 -12.80 -6.45 -9.56
C ASN A 58 -11.85 -5.45 -10.23
N ALA A 59 -11.79 -4.21 -9.74
CA ALA A 59 -10.89 -3.21 -10.31
C ALA A 59 -9.43 -3.62 -10.14
N ILE A 60 -9.04 -4.07 -8.94
CA ILE A 60 -7.69 -4.53 -8.65
C ILE A 60 -7.34 -5.76 -9.50
N ARG A 61 -8.27 -6.72 -9.60
CA ARG A 61 -8.05 -7.94 -10.40
C ARG A 61 -7.81 -7.60 -11.87
N ASN A 62 -8.57 -6.66 -12.42
CA ASN A 62 -8.39 -6.21 -13.80
C ASN A 62 -7.03 -5.53 -14.01
N LEU A 63 -6.60 -4.70 -13.07
CA LEU A 63 -5.29 -4.04 -13.15
C LEU A 63 -4.15 -5.07 -13.16
N ILE A 64 -4.23 -6.10 -12.32
CA ILE A 64 -3.23 -7.15 -12.28
C ILE A 64 -3.22 -7.92 -13.59
N ARG A 65 -4.38 -8.33 -14.09
CA ARG A 65 -4.52 -9.09 -15.34
C ARG A 65 -3.94 -8.34 -16.53
N GLU A 66 -4.15 -7.03 -16.57
CA GLU A 66 -3.71 -6.17 -17.68
C GLU A 66 -2.28 -5.66 -17.52
N GLY A 67 -1.63 -5.97 -16.40
CA GLY A 67 -0.27 -5.49 -16.12
C GLY A 67 -0.18 -4.01 -15.78
N ARG A 68 -1.28 -3.42 -15.31
CA ARG A 68 -1.35 -2.00 -14.94
C ARG A 68 -1.15 -1.80 -13.44
N THR A 69 -0.15 -2.44 -12.88
CA THR A 69 0.10 -2.41 -11.43
C THR A 69 0.39 -1.01 -10.91
N HIS A 70 0.89 -0.11 -11.75
CA HIS A 70 1.14 1.28 -11.39
C HIS A 70 -0.15 2.05 -11.05
N GLN A 71 -1.32 1.55 -11.42
CA GLN A 71 -2.61 2.18 -11.09
C GLN A 71 -3.22 1.63 -9.80
N ILE A 72 -2.61 0.63 -9.18
CA ILE A 72 -3.13 0.01 -7.95
C ILE A 72 -3.23 1.03 -6.82
N GLN A 73 -2.25 1.90 -6.66
CA GLN A 73 -2.26 2.91 -5.59
C GLN A 73 -3.50 3.82 -5.67
N THR A 74 -3.87 4.25 -6.87
CA THR A 74 -5.09 5.04 -7.06
C THR A 74 -6.33 4.27 -6.63
N SER A 75 -6.40 2.98 -6.97
CA SER A 75 -7.53 2.12 -6.58
C SER A 75 -7.60 1.93 -5.06
N ILE A 76 -6.46 1.83 -4.38
CA ILE A 76 -6.43 1.77 -2.92
C ILE A 76 -6.97 3.06 -2.32
N GLN A 77 -6.55 4.21 -2.86
CA GLN A 77 -7.03 5.52 -2.39
C GLN A 77 -8.54 5.65 -2.49
N THR A 78 -9.14 5.15 -3.56
CA THR A 78 -10.61 5.20 -3.74
C THR A 78 -11.33 4.10 -2.95
N GLY A 79 -10.61 3.12 -2.43
CA GLY A 79 -11.16 1.99 -1.69
C GLY A 79 -11.15 2.15 -0.17
N ILE A 80 -10.89 3.35 0.34
CA ILE A 80 -10.79 3.58 1.79
C ILE A 80 -12.06 3.14 2.52
N ARG A 81 -13.24 3.39 1.94
CA ARG A 81 -14.52 2.99 2.52
C ARG A 81 -14.66 1.47 2.65
N ASN A 82 -13.91 0.71 1.85
CA ASN A 82 -13.94 -0.75 1.85
C ASN A 82 -12.81 -1.35 2.68
N GLY A 83 -12.13 -0.54 3.48
CA GLY A 83 -11.06 -1.00 4.36
C GLY A 83 -9.67 -0.96 3.74
N MET A 84 -9.55 -0.52 2.49
CA MET A 84 -8.23 -0.32 1.89
C MET A 84 -7.59 0.96 2.40
N ARG A 85 -6.26 0.98 2.46
CA ARG A 85 -5.51 2.19 2.81
C ARG A 85 -4.11 2.14 2.24
N THR A 86 -3.63 3.30 1.80
CA THR A 86 -2.23 3.45 1.37
C THR A 86 -1.32 3.56 2.59
N MET A 87 -0.02 3.34 2.37
CA MET A 87 0.97 3.56 3.43
C MET A 87 0.93 5.01 3.90
N ASP A 88 0.83 5.97 2.99
CA ASP A 88 0.80 7.40 3.35
C ASP A 88 -0.41 7.76 4.21
N TYR A 89 -1.57 7.20 3.92
CA TYR A 89 -2.75 7.40 4.76
C TYR A 89 -2.52 6.86 6.18
N SER A 90 -1.95 5.66 6.28
CA SER A 90 -1.65 5.03 7.56
C SER A 90 -0.64 5.85 8.37
N LEU A 91 0.42 6.33 7.72
CA LEU A 91 1.42 7.20 8.36
C LEU A 91 0.78 8.49 8.88
N ALA A 92 -0.06 9.13 8.06
CA ALA A 92 -0.74 10.36 8.45
C ALA A 92 -1.64 10.15 9.65
N GLU A 93 -2.35 9.02 9.70
CA GLU A 93 -3.20 8.69 10.85
C GLU A 93 -2.39 8.55 12.13
N LEU A 94 -1.22 7.90 12.05
CA LEU A 94 -0.34 7.76 13.23
C LEU A 94 0.17 9.13 13.70
N VAL A 95 0.47 10.04 12.79
CA VAL A 95 0.85 11.42 13.16
C VAL A 95 -0.33 12.13 13.84
N ARG A 96 -1.53 12.05 13.28
CA ARG A 96 -2.72 12.67 13.86
C ARG A 96 -3.03 12.13 15.25
N ARG A 97 -2.77 10.84 15.48
CA ARG A 97 -2.93 10.21 16.80
C ARG A 97 -1.76 10.49 17.74
N ASN A 98 -0.81 11.28 17.30
CA ASN A 98 0.36 11.69 18.09
C ASN A 98 1.26 10.51 18.50
N LEU A 99 1.28 9.46 17.70
CA LEU A 99 2.09 8.27 17.99
C LEU A 99 3.46 8.30 17.35
N ILE A 100 3.60 8.98 16.21
CA ILE A 100 4.89 9.20 15.54
C ILE A 100 5.03 10.68 15.20
N THR A 101 6.26 11.12 14.91
CA THR A 101 6.51 12.50 14.50
C THR A 101 6.23 12.68 13.01
N SER A 102 5.96 13.93 12.59
CA SER A 102 5.83 14.27 11.18
C SER A 102 7.11 13.93 10.41
N GLU A 103 8.26 14.14 11.01
CA GLU A 103 9.56 13.85 10.39
C GLU A 103 9.69 12.36 10.11
N THR A 104 9.34 11.51 11.07
CA THR A 104 9.36 10.06 10.88
C THR A 104 8.45 9.65 9.73
N ALA A 105 7.24 10.21 9.66
CA ALA A 105 6.29 9.91 8.59
C ALA A 105 6.84 10.33 7.23
N MET A 106 7.43 11.51 7.14
CA MET A 106 7.97 12.03 5.87
C MET A 106 9.14 11.20 5.36
N GLU A 107 9.96 10.64 6.24
CA GLU A 107 11.07 9.76 5.85
C GLU A 107 10.58 8.45 5.22
N ARG A 108 9.37 8.02 5.54
CA ARG A 108 8.83 6.74 5.09
C ARG A 108 7.73 6.88 4.04
N ALA A 109 7.36 8.12 3.69
CA ALA A 109 6.27 8.38 2.74
C ALA A 109 6.61 7.87 1.34
N MET A 110 5.62 7.31 0.67
CA MET A 110 5.70 6.98 -0.75
C MET A 110 5.55 8.24 -1.60
N ASP A 111 4.65 9.13 -1.19
CA ASP A 111 4.38 10.42 -1.83
C ASP A 111 4.18 11.45 -0.73
N ILE A 112 5.18 12.33 -0.55
CA ILE A 112 5.19 13.32 0.53
C ILE A 112 4.01 14.28 0.41
N GLU A 113 3.63 14.66 -0.80
CA GLU A 113 2.49 15.57 -1.00
C GLU A 113 1.17 14.92 -0.58
N MET A 114 0.98 13.64 -0.90
CA MET A 114 -0.18 12.88 -0.44
C MET A 114 -0.17 12.73 1.09
N LEU A 115 0.99 12.46 1.67
CA LEU A 115 1.13 12.39 3.13
C LEU A 115 0.68 13.70 3.78
N LYS A 116 1.20 14.83 3.29
CA LYS A 116 0.85 16.15 3.81
C LYS A 116 -0.64 16.44 3.67
N GLN A 117 -1.24 16.05 2.55
CA GLN A 117 -2.66 16.20 2.30
C GLN A 117 -3.47 15.40 3.33
N HIS A 118 -3.08 14.14 3.58
CA HIS A 118 -3.75 13.31 4.58
C HIS A 118 -3.58 13.85 6.00
N MET A 119 -2.41 14.41 6.33
CA MET A 119 -2.18 14.99 7.65
C MET A 119 -3.05 16.22 7.92
N ARG A 120 -3.47 16.94 6.88
CA ARG A 120 -4.36 18.11 6.98
C ARG A 120 -5.84 17.74 7.05
N MET A 121 -6.17 16.49 6.75
CA MET A 121 -7.55 16.01 6.84
C MET A 121 -7.94 15.87 8.30
N VAL A 122 -9.05 16.48 8.67
CA VAL A 122 -9.56 16.43 10.04
C VAL A 122 -10.68 15.41 10.14
#